data_baafb8436e38ffe8941a45126a3c1fdb
#
_entry.id   baafb8436e38ffe8941a45126a3c1fdb
#
_cell.length_a   1.000
_cell.length_b   1.000
_cell.length_c   1.000
_cell.angle_alpha   90.00
_cell.angle_beta   90.00
_cell.angle_gamma   90.00
#
_symmetry.space_group_name_H-M   'P 1'
#
loop_
_entity.id
_entity.type
_entity.pdbx_description
1 polymer ?
#
loop_
_entity_poly.entity_id
_entity_poly.type
_entity_poly.pdbx_seq_one_letter_code
_entity_poly.pdbx_strand_id
1 'polypeptide(L)'
;MQTKNNNIFYHLVAFLTVAIWGTTFVSTKVLMLNGLSPAQIFTLRFSIAYVLMLAFNHRRLFADSWQDEAKMALLGITGGSLYFCSENEAMNFTTTTNTSLIVCSCPLFATLLVRLVYKDSNRIHIVQLLGSLLAFVGMIIVVLNGRFVLHLSPVGDALAFTACMCWAIYSLLMKSTTGDYSPAFITRKVFFYGVLTILPYYIFIPGFPPLEVFTRPQVFGNLLFLGCLASMICFLTWNWCISKLGTVKATNCVYFNPITTMIFASWVLGEQITPYFLAGAACILIGMYVADKKTRGES
;
A
#
# COMPACT_ATOMS: atom_id res chain seq x y z
N MET A 1 -31.63 1.57 -6.25
CA MET A 1 -31.25 1.04 -4.92
C MET A 1 -30.05 0.10 -4.94
N GLN A 2 -29.81 -0.70 -5.98
CA GLN A 2 -28.65 -1.62 -6.07
C GLN A 2 -27.28 -0.94 -6.10
N THR A 3 -27.13 0.25 -6.68
CA THR A 3 -25.84 0.96 -6.78
C THR A 3 -25.32 1.49 -5.44
N LYS A 4 -26.21 1.81 -4.50
CA LYS A 4 -25.82 2.36 -3.19
C LYS A 4 -25.29 1.28 -2.24
N ASN A 5 -25.85 0.07 -2.26
CA ASN A 5 -25.38 -1.07 -1.47
C ASN A 5 -24.02 -1.59 -1.96
N ASN A 6 -23.78 -1.56 -3.27
CA ASN A 6 -22.50 -2.02 -3.83
C ASN A 6 -21.33 -1.12 -3.42
N ASN A 7 -21.52 0.20 -3.30
CA ASN A 7 -20.45 1.11 -2.87
C ASN A 7 -20.00 0.86 -1.42
N ILE A 8 -20.94 0.58 -0.52
CA ILE A 8 -20.60 0.25 0.88
C ILE A 8 -19.77 -1.02 0.96
N PHE A 9 -20.14 -2.03 0.19
CA PHE A 9 -19.39 -3.29 0.14
C PHE A 9 -17.94 -3.07 -0.31
N TYR A 10 -17.69 -2.29 -1.37
CA TYR A 10 -16.32 -2.02 -1.84
C TYR A 10 -15.51 -1.21 -0.83
N HIS A 11 -16.13 -0.28 -0.10
CA HIS A 11 -15.46 0.43 1.00
C HIS A 11 -15.07 -0.53 2.13
N LEU A 12 -15.96 -1.43 2.53
CA LEU A 12 -15.66 -2.43 3.56
C LEU A 12 -14.50 -3.35 3.13
N VAL A 13 -14.49 -3.79 1.88
CA VAL A 13 -13.37 -4.59 1.34
C VAL A 13 -12.07 -3.80 1.34
N ALA A 14 -12.09 -2.51 0.94
CA ALA A 14 -10.91 -1.64 0.98
C ALA A 14 -10.40 -1.45 2.41
N PHE A 15 -11.29 -1.22 3.39
CA PHE A 15 -10.93 -1.12 4.81
C PHE A 15 -10.31 -2.41 5.35
N LEU A 16 -10.90 -3.57 5.05
CA LEU A 16 -10.34 -4.86 5.45
C LEU A 16 -8.96 -5.09 4.83
N THR A 17 -8.79 -4.74 3.57
CA THR A 17 -7.50 -4.84 2.87
C THR A 17 -6.43 -4.00 3.57
N VAL A 18 -6.76 -2.74 3.87
CA VAL A 18 -5.84 -1.84 4.57
C VAL A 18 -5.59 -2.29 6.01
N ALA A 19 -6.61 -2.82 6.69
CA ALA A 19 -6.45 -3.39 8.03
C ALA A 19 -5.45 -4.56 8.04
N ILE A 20 -5.54 -5.46 7.06
CA ILE A 20 -4.58 -6.56 6.90
C ILE A 20 -3.17 -5.99 6.63
N TRP A 21 -3.04 -4.99 5.76
CA TRP A 21 -1.74 -4.35 5.50
C TRP A 21 -1.14 -3.70 6.76
N GLY A 22 -1.96 -3.14 7.64
CA GLY A 22 -1.49 -2.63 8.94
C GLY A 22 -0.80 -3.69 9.81
N THR A 23 -1.20 -4.96 9.69
CA THR A 23 -0.58 -6.06 10.45
C THR A 23 0.72 -6.58 9.82
N THR A 24 0.98 -6.26 8.54
CA THR A 24 2.17 -6.79 7.82
C THR A 24 3.49 -6.30 8.39
N PHE A 25 3.53 -5.13 9.02
CA PHE A 25 4.73 -4.59 9.64
C PHE A 25 5.29 -5.51 10.73
N VAL A 26 4.42 -6.09 11.56
CA VAL A 26 4.82 -7.05 12.60
C VAL A 26 5.36 -8.32 11.96
N SER A 27 4.67 -8.88 10.96
CA SER A 27 5.12 -10.07 10.25
C SER A 27 6.47 -9.86 9.56
N THR A 28 6.66 -8.71 8.92
CA THR A 28 7.94 -8.34 8.29
C THR A 28 9.04 -8.25 9.34
N LYS A 29 8.78 -7.62 10.50
CA LYS A 29 9.75 -7.52 11.59
C LYS A 29 10.17 -8.88 12.14
N VAL A 30 9.21 -9.81 12.29
CA VAL A 30 9.51 -11.19 12.70
C VAL A 30 10.46 -11.87 11.71
N LEU A 31 10.23 -11.71 10.41
CA LEU A 31 11.11 -12.28 9.38
C LEU A 31 12.50 -11.65 9.40
N MET A 32 12.59 -10.32 9.57
CA MET A 32 13.90 -9.63 9.70
C MET A 32 14.68 -10.10 10.92
N LEU A 33 14.03 -10.28 12.06
CA LEU A 33 14.65 -10.82 13.27
C LEU A 33 15.14 -12.27 13.11
N ASN A 34 14.60 -13.00 12.13
CA ASN A 34 15.05 -14.35 11.76
C ASN A 34 16.10 -14.36 10.64
N GLY A 35 16.65 -13.21 10.26
CA GLY A 35 17.79 -13.08 9.36
C GLY A 35 17.43 -12.86 7.88
N LEU A 36 16.16 -12.59 7.53
CA LEU A 36 15.79 -12.20 6.17
C LEU A 36 15.97 -10.69 5.98
N SER A 37 16.56 -10.30 4.87
CA SER A 37 16.58 -8.88 4.48
C SER A 37 15.22 -8.42 3.93
N PRO A 38 14.91 -7.11 3.98
CA PRO A 38 13.70 -6.55 3.39
C PRO A 38 13.49 -6.94 1.92
N ALA A 39 14.54 -6.92 1.11
CA ALA A 39 14.50 -7.31 -0.29
C ALA A 39 14.16 -8.80 -0.48
N GLN A 40 14.72 -9.68 0.35
CA GLN A 40 14.42 -11.11 0.34
C GLN A 40 12.95 -11.36 0.70
N ILE A 41 12.44 -10.68 1.74
CA ILE A 41 11.02 -10.77 2.14
C ILE A 41 10.13 -10.32 0.99
N PHE A 42 10.44 -9.18 0.34
CA PHE A 42 9.70 -8.70 -0.82
C PHE A 42 9.70 -9.71 -1.96
N THR A 43 10.86 -10.22 -2.34
CA THR A 43 10.98 -11.18 -3.44
C THR A 43 10.20 -12.46 -3.16
N LEU A 44 10.33 -13.02 -1.96
CA LEU A 44 9.62 -14.24 -1.59
C LEU A 44 8.10 -14.05 -1.59
N ARG A 45 7.59 -12.98 -0.94
CA ARG A 45 6.15 -12.73 -0.87
C ARG A 45 5.53 -12.47 -2.25
N PHE A 46 6.23 -11.73 -3.13
CA PHE A 46 5.76 -11.46 -4.48
C PHE A 46 5.89 -12.68 -5.40
N SER A 47 6.93 -13.51 -5.23
CA SER A 47 7.07 -14.77 -5.95
C SER A 47 5.95 -15.75 -5.59
N ILE A 48 5.65 -15.92 -4.30
CA ILE A 48 4.51 -16.74 -3.84
C ILE A 48 3.20 -16.21 -4.46
N ALA A 49 2.96 -14.91 -4.37
CA ALA A 49 1.77 -14.29 -4.92
C ALA A 49 1.68 -14.46 -6.44
N TYR A 50 2.79 -14.32 -7.16
CA TYR A 50 2.85 -14.51 -8.62
C TYR A 50 2.52 -15.94 -9.02
N VAL A 51 3.14 -16.92 -8.39
CA VAL A 51 2.89 -18.35 -8.68
C VAL A 51 1.43 -18.71 -8.47
N LEU A 52 0.85 -18.28 -7.34
CA LEU A 52 -0.56 -18.48 -7.06
C LEU A 52 -1.46 -17.78 -8.09
N MET A 53 -1.19 -16.51 -8.40
CA MET A 53 -1.96 -15.77 -9.40
C MET A 53 -1.83 -16.40 -10.80
N LEU A 54 -0.67 -16.93 -11.15
CA LEU A 54 -0.47 -17.63 -12.40
C LEU A 54 -1.29 -18.91 -12.47
N ALA A 55 -1.40 -19.67 -11.38
CA ALA A 55 -2.23 -20.89 -11.32
C ALA A 55 -3.71 -20.58 -11.61
N PHE A 56 -4.24 -19.46 -11.09
CA PHE A 56 -5.65 -19.08 -11.29
C PHE A 56 -5.91 -18.28 -12.56
N ASN A 57 -4.92 -17.56 -13.09
CA ASN A 57 -5.08 -16.66 -14.24
C ASN A 57 -3.93 -16.83 -15.25
N HIS A 58 -3.85 -17.98 -15.88
CA HIS A 58 -2.76 -18.36 -16.82
C HIS A 58 -3.09 -18.12 -18.30
N ARG A 59 -4.38 -17.96 -18.67
CA ARG A 59 -4.82 -17.97 -20.08
C ARG A 59 -4.27 -16.82 -20.90
N ARG A 60 -4.00 -15.65 -20.33
CA ARG A 60 -3.48 -14.47 -21.01
C ARG A 60 -2.17 -14.04 -20.35
N LEU A 61 -1.03 -14.32 -20.96
CA LEU A 61 0.29 -14.01 -20.37
C LEU A 61 0.75 -12.59 -20.64
N PHE A 62 0.46 -12.05 -21.82
CA PHE A 62 0.93 -10.73 -22.26
C PHE A 62 -0.25 -9.76 -22.45
N ALA A 63 0.04 -8.45 -22.39
CA ALA A 63 -0.88 -7.41 -22.77
C ALA A 63 -1.08 -7.36 -24.30
N ASP A 64 -2.09 -6.61 -24.77
CA ASP A 64 -2.44 -6.53 -26.19
C ASP A 64 -1.44 -5.74 -27.03
N SER A 65 -0.74 -4.81 -26.40
CA SER A 65 0.26 -3.97 -27.03
C SER A 65 1.54 -3.87 -26.20
N TRP A 66 2.66 -3.54 -26.87
CA TRP A 66 3.91 -3.25 -26.17
C TRP A 66 3.79 -2.04 -25.23
N GLN A 67 2.96 -1.07 -25.57
CA GLN A 67 2.70 0.10 -24.75
C GLN A 67 1.98 -0.28 -23.45
N ASP A 68 1.01 -1.19 -23.51
CA ASP A 68 0.33 -1.69 -22.34
C ASP A 68 1.21 -2.59 -21.48
N GLU A 69 2.06 -3.40 -22.13
CA GLU A 69 3.07 -4.19 -21.41
C GLU A 69 4.05 -3.29 -20.64
N ALA A 70 4.47 -2.17 -21.23
CA ALA A 70 5.31 -1.17 -20.56
C ALA A 70 4.56 -0.51 -19.36
N LYS A 71 3.25 -0.24 -19.48
CA LYS A 71 2.43 0.21 -18.34
C LYS A 71 2.40 -0.82 -17.22
N MET A 72 2.28 -2.12 -17.55
CA MET A 72 2.32 -3.21 -16.57
C MET A 72 3.67 -3.27 -15.85
N ALA A 73 4.78 -3.06 -16.59
CA ALA A 73 6.11 -2.99 -16.00
C ALA A 73 6.24 -1.79 -15.05
N LEU A 74 5.75 -0.61 -15.45
CA LEU A 74 5.71 0.58 -14.58
C LEU A 74 4.87 0.35 -13.32
N LEU A 75 3.73 -0.34 -13.43
CA LEU A 75 2.93 -0.74 -12.27
C LEU A 75 3.71 -1.68 -11.34
N GLY A 76 4.47 -2.64 -11.88
CA GLY A 76 5.32 -3.54 -11.10
C GLY A 76 6.47 -2.83 -10.39
N ILE A 77 7.07 -1.83 -11.05
CA ILE A 77 8.12 -0.99 -10.46
C ILE A 77 7.55 -0.09 -9.36
N THR A 78 6.50 0.67 -9.67
CA THR A 78 5.96 1.69 -8.78
C THR A 78 5.14 1.11 -7.63
N GLY A 79 4.40 0.03 -7.84
CA GLY A 79 3.64 -0.67 -6.79
C GLY A 79 4.40 -1.83 -6.15
N GLY A 80 5.63 -2.10 -6.60
CA GLY A 80 6.45 -3.23 -6.17
C GLY A 80 7.89 -2.83 -5.84
N SER A 81 8.83 -3.15 -6.73
CA SER A 81 10.26 -3.11 -6.42
C SER A 81 10.75 -1.75 -5.92
N LEU A 82 10.49 -0.67 -6.65
CA LEU A 82 10.99 0.66 -6.28
C LEU A 82 10.32 1.17 -5.01
N TYR A 83 9.01 0.95 -4.86
CA TYR A 83 8.28 1.30 -3.64
C TYR A 83 8.91 0.63 -2.41
N PHE A 84 8.99 -0.70 -2.41
CA PHE A 84 9.49 -1.45 -1.26
C PHE A 84 10.99 -1.25 -1.00
N CYS A 85 11.81 -1.12 -2.05
CA CYS A 85 13.22 -0.79 -1.88
C CYS A 85 13.39 0.58 -1.21
N SER A 86 12.67 1.61 -1.71
CA SER A 86 12.78 2.95 -1.16
C SER A 86 12.24 3.04 0.27
N GLU A 87 11.09 2.41 0.57
CA GLU A 87 10.49 2.41 1.90
C GLU A 87 11.40 1.71 2.93
N ASN A 88 11.88 0.53 2.59
CA ASN A 88 12.70 -0.26 3.52
C ASN A 88 14.09 0.36 3.71
N GLU A 89 14.69 0.90 2.63
CA GLU A 89 15.97 1.58 2.73
C GLU A 89 15.88 2.89 3.52
N ALA A 90 14.76 3.61 3.43
CA ALA A 90 14.52 4.79 4.24
C ALA A 90 14.68 4.49 5.75
N MET A 91 14.22 3.34 6.21
CA MET A 91 14.30 2.93 7.62
C MET A 91 15.73 2.66 8.13
N ASN A 92 16.72 2.58 7.23
CA ASN A 92 18.15 2.52 7.60
C ASN A 92 18.72 3.91 7.94
N PHE A 93 18.08 4.98 7.45
CA PHE A 93 18.54 6.36 7.61
C PHE A 93 17.66 7.20 8.53
N THR A 94 16.39 6.85 8.69
CA THR A 94 15.43 7.57 9.54
C THR A 94 14.59 6.61 10.37
N THR A 95 13.73 7.13 11.25
CA THR A 95 12.86 6.31 12.07
C THR A 95 11.68 5.72 11.27
N THR A 96 11.19 4.55 11.71
CA THR A 96 9.97 3.95 11.16
C THR A 96 8.77 4.92 11.24
N THR A 97 8.69 5.69 12.33
CA THR A 97 7.68 6.74 12.53
C THR A 97 7.74 7.78 11.42
N ASN A 98 8.95 8.31 11.13
CA ASN A 98 9.13 9.33 10.11
C ASN A 98 8.86 8.78 8.69
N THR A 99 9.37 7.58 8.41
CA THR A 99 9.09 6.88 7.14
C THR A 99 7.57 6.69 6.94
N SER A 100 6.86 6.20 7.95
CA SER A 100 5.41 5.97 7.83
C SER A 100 4.62 7.26 7.68
N LEU A 101 5.01 8.36 8.34
CA LEU A 101 4.40 9.69 8.16
C LEU A 101 4.48 10.14 6.71
N ILE A 102 5.68 10.04 6.11
CA ILE A 102 5.90 10.48 4.74
C ILE A 102 5.16 9.57 3.76
N VAL A 103 5.29 8.25 3.90
CA VAL A 103 4.63 7.28 3.01
C VAL A 103 3.11 7.36 3.08
N CYS A 104 2.54 7.48 4.29
CA CYS A 104 1.08 7.61 4.46
C CYS A 104 0.51 8.96 3.98
N SER A 105 1.34 9.91 3.52
CA SER A 105 0.87 11.09 2.82
C SER A 105 0.48 10.81 1.35
N CYS A 106 0.73 9.61 0.83
CA CYS A 106 0.48 9.24 -0.57
C CYS A 106 -0.96 9.52 -1.08
N PRO A 107 -2.05 9.46 -0.30
CA PRO A 107 -3.37 9.81 -0.82
C PRO A 107 -3.49 11.27 -1.27
N LEU A 108 -2.78 12.19 -0.61
CA LEU A 108 -2.74 13.59 -1.02
C LEU A 108 -2.05 13.72 -2.39
N PHE A 109 -0.89 13.07 -2.55
CA PHE A 109 -0.14 13.10 -3.82
C PHE A 109 -0.89 12.37 -4.94
N ALA A 110 -1.51 11.23 -4.66
CA ALA A 110 -2.35 10.52 -5.63
C ALA A 110 -3.51 11.41 -6.12
N THR A 111 -4.17 12.11 -5.20
CA THR A 111 -5.26 13.04 -5.51
C THR A 111 -4.77 14.20 -6.39
N LEU A 112 -3.61 14.79 -6.05
CA LEU A 112 -2.99 15.87 -6.84
C LEU A 112 -2.60 15.39 -8.24
N LEU A 113 -1.97 14.22 -8.37
CA LEU A 113 -1.58 13.64 -9.66
C LEU A 113 -2.80 13.35 -10.54
N VAL A 114 -3.87 12.78 -9.97
CA VAL A 114 -5.13 12.54 -10.71
C VAL A 114 -5.69 13.84 -11.23
N ARG A 115 -5.66 14.92 -10.44
CA ARG A 115 -6.14 16.25 -10.87
C ARG A 115 -5.28 16.86 -11.98
N LEU A 116 -3.95 16.72 -11.89
CA LEU A 116 -3.02 17.28 -12.89
C LEU A 116 -3.15 16.60 -14.25
N VAL A 117 -3.32 15.25 -14.25
CA VAL A 117 -3.37 14.44 -15.47
C VAL A 117 -4.78 14.44 -16.11
N TYR A 118 -5.84 14.36 -15.29
CA TYR A 118 -7.24 14.26 -15.76
C TYR A 118 -7.98 15.59 -15.50
N LYS A 119 -7.58 16.66 -16.21
CA LYS A 119 -8.05 18.04 -16.01
C LYS A 119 -9.58 18.23 -16.07
N ASP A 120 -10.29 17.44 -16.87
CA ASP A 120 -11.71 17.66 -17.16
C ASP A 120 -12.71 16.71 -16.49
N SER A 121 -12.25 15.58 -15.95
CA SER A 121 -13.20 14.52 -15.53
C SER A 121 -13.56 14.50 -14.05
N ASN A 122 -12.82 15.20 -13.18
CA ASN A 122 -13.12 15.23 -11.75
C ASN A 122 -12.65 16.54 -11.11
N ARG A 123 -13.55 17.53 -11.05
CA ARG A 123 -13.35 18.66 -10.14
C ARG A 123 -13.30 18.11 -8.71
N ILE A 124 -12.09 18.01 -8.15
CA ILE A 124 -11.95 17.68 -6.72
C ILE A 124 -12.63 18.82 -5.96
N HIS A 125 -13.74 18.52 -5.30
CA HIS A 125 -14.42 19.52 -4.49
C HIS A 125 -13.54 19.90 -3.30
N ILE A 126 -13.57 21.16 -2.92
CA ILE A 126 -12.82 21.66 -1.75
C ILE A 126 -13.12 20.83 -0.48
N VAL A 127 -14.34 20.32 -0.32
CA VAL A 127 -14.75 19.47 0.79
C VAL A 127 -14.00 18.13 0.79
N GLN A 128 -13.74 17.56 -0.38
CA GLN A 128 -12.96 16.33 -0.51
C GLN A 128 -11.49 16.58 -0.11
N LEU A 129 -10.92 17.70 -0.55
CA LEU A 129 -9.57 18.09 -0.15
C LEU A 129 -9.47 18.35 1.36
N LEU A 130 -10.42 19.09 1.93
CA LEU A 130 -10.46 19.37 3.37
C LEU A 130 -10.64 18.08 4.20
N GLY A 131 -11.48 17.15 3.74
CA GLY A 131 -11.63 15.84 4.36
C GLY A 131 -10.34 15.02 4.34
N SER A 132 -9.64 14.99 3.19
CA SER A 132 -8.35 14.31 3.07
C SER A 132 -7.26 14.98 3.93
N LEU A 133 -7.23 16.30 4.02
CA LEU A 133 -6.31 17.03 4.91
C LEU A 133 -6.60 16.73 6.39
N LEU A 134 -7.88 16.67 6.79
CA LEU A 134 -8.25 16.31 8.16
C LEU A 134 -7.83 14.87 8.48
N ALA A 135 -8.03 13.93 7.56
CA ALA A 135 -7.57 12.56 7.72
C ALA A 135 -6.04 12.48 7.82
N PHE A 136 -5.33 13.26 7.03
CA PHE A 136 -3.87 13.35 7.08
C PHE A 136 -3.37 13.91 8.42
N VAL A 137 -3.97 14.98 8.94
CA VAL A 137 -3.64 15.52 10.27
C VAL A 137 -3.92 14.48 11.36
N GLY A 138 -5.05 13.78 11.28
CA GLY A 138 -5.37 12.68 12.19
C GLY A 138 -4.32 11.57 12.15
N MET A 139 -3.85 11.20 10.96
CA MET A 139 -2.78 10.22 10.78
C MET A 139 -1.47 10.68 11.44
N ILE A 140 -1.07 11.94 11.29
CA ILE A 140 0.10 12.50 11.98
C ILE A 140 -0.04 12.31 13.50
N ILE A 141 -1.19 12.65 14.06
CA ILE A 141 -1.44 12.52 15.50
C ILE A 141 -1.36 11.05 15.96
N VAL A 142 -1.93 10.11 15.18
CA VAL A 142 -1.87 8.66 15.47
C VAL A 142 -0.44 8.15 15.46
N VAL A 143 0.32 8.47 14.41
CA VAL A 143 1.69 7.95 14.24
C VAL A 143 2.63 8.52 15.28
N LEU A 144 2.50 9.79 15.62
CA LEU A 144 3.30 10.43 16.68
C LEU A 144 2.92 9.93 18.06
N ASN A 145 1.65 9.57 18.29
CA ASN A 145 1.13 9.00 19.54
C ASN A 145 1.63 9.71 20.82
N GLY A 146 1.71 11.05 20.75
CA GLY A 146 2.21 11.90 21.85
C GLY A 146 3.73 12.03 21.94
N ARG A 147 4.49 11.39 21.09
CA ARG A 147 5.96 11.50 21.01
C ARG A 147 6.35 12.37 19.83
N PHE A 148 6.44 13.68 20.06
CA PHE A 148 6.76 14.67 19.01
C PHE A 148 8.27 14.74 18.71
N VAL A 149 8.94 13.60 18.55
CA VAL A 149 10.37 13.55 18.19
C VAL A 149 10.48 13.17 16.71
N LEU A 150 10.65 14.18 15.85
CA LEU A 150 10.99 13.99 14.44
C LEU A 150 12.52 13.92 14.29
N HIS A 151 13.01 12.83 13.76
CA HIS A 151 14.41 12.67 13.42
C HIS A 151 14.57 12.96 11.91
N LEU A 152 14.90 14.21 11.56
CA LEU A 152 15.09 14.62 10.18
C LEU A 152 16.36 13.98 9.61
N SER A 153 16.23 13.24 8.53
CA SER A 153 17.32 12.67 7.76
C SER A 153 17.08 12.94 6.27
N PRO A 154 17.83 13.86 5.63
CA PRO A 154 17.59 14.21 4.23
C PRO A 154 17.55 13.01 3.29
N VAL A 155 18.42 12.02 3.49
CA VAL A 155 18.47 10.80 2.67
C VAL A 155 17.27 9.90 2.98
N GLY A 156 16.99 9.62 4.25
CA GLY A 156 15.86 8.79 4.66
C GLY A 156 14.53 9.39 4.26
N ASP A 157 14.37 10.71 4.44
CA ASP A 157 13.14 11.43 4.09
C ASP A 157 12.93 11.46 2.57
N ALA A 158 13.99 11.63 1.77
CA ALA A 158 13.93 11.57 0.30
C ALA A 158 13.55 10.16 -0.19
N LEU A 159 14.08 9.11 0.42
CA LEU A 159 13.70 7.72 0.11
C LEU A 159 12.25 7.44 0.48
N ALA A 160 11.80 7.84 1.66
CA ALA A 160 10.41 7.72 2.09
C ALA A 160 9.46 8.50 1.15
N PHE A 161 9.85 9.70 0.71
CA PHE A 161 9.09 10.48 -0.27
C PHE A 161 9.06 9.80 -1.64
N THR A 162 10.17 9.19 -2.07
CA THR A 162 10.20 8.38 -3.30
C THR A 162 9.21 7.22 -3.23
N ALA A 163 9.15 6.49 -2.12
CA ALA A 163 8.14 5.45 -1.90
C ALA A 163 6.72 6.02 -1.95
N CYS A 164 6.46 7.14 -1.29
CA CYS A 164 5.18 7.84 -1.34
C CYS A 164 4.76 8.17 -2.78
N MET A 165 5.66 8.76 -3.57
CA MET A 165 5.42 9.09 -4.97
C MET A 165 5.23 7.86 -5.85
N CYS A 166 5.97 6.78 -5.60
CA CYS A 166 5.78 5.50 -6.30
C CYS A 166 4.36 4.99 -6.12
N TRP A 167 3.83 4.96 -4.89
CA TRP A 167 2.46 4.53 -4.63
C TRP A 167 1.41 5.47 -5.24
N ALA A 168 1.65 6.77 -5.24
CA ALA A 168 0.78 7.73 -5.89
C ALA A 168 0.74 7.54 -7.42
N ILE A 169 1.90 7.30 -8.05
CA ILE A 169 2.01 7.00 -9.48
C ILE A 169 1.36 5.65 -9.81
N TYR A 170 1.60 4.61 -8.99
CA TYR A 170 0.91 3.33 -9.11
C TYR A 170 -0.61 3.51 -9.14
N SER A 171 -1.15 4.28 -8.19
CA SER A 171 -2.57 4.56 -8.08
C SER A 171 -3.12 5.30 -9.31
N LEU A 172 -2.34 6.23 -9.89
CA LEU A 172 -2.68 6.94 -11.12
C LEU A 172 -2.68 6.00 -12.34
N LEU A 173 -1.64 5.17 -12.49
CA LEU A 173 -1.52 4.19 -13.57
C LEU A 173 -2.64 3.15 -13.49
N MET A 174 -3.00 2.72 -12.29
CA MET A 174 -4.15 1.83 -12.08
C MET A 174 -5.44 2.40 -12.68
N LYS A 175 -5.68 3.71 -12.49
CA LYS A 175 -6.86 4.37 -13.07
C LYS A 175 -6.90 4.28 -14.60
N SER A 176 -5.75 4.42 -15.27
CA SER A 176 -5.68 4.35 -16.74
C SER A 176 -5.73 2.93 -17.30
N THR A 177 -5.51 1.92 -16.47
CA THR A 177 -5.36 0.52 -16.92
C THR A 177 -6.59 -0.34 -16.59
N THR A 178 -7.37 0.02 -15.58
CA THR A 178 -8.53 -0.78 -15.12
C THR A 178 -9.72 -0.80 -16.08
N GLY A 179 -9.74 0.01 -17.13
CA GLY A 179 -10.75 -0.05 -18.19
C GLY A 179 -10.50 -1.17 -19.19
N ASP A 180 -9.23 -1.46 -19.47
CA ASP A 180 -8.81 -2.34 -20.57
C ASP A 180 -8.49 -3.77 -20.10
N TYR A 181 -8.07 -3.92 -18.84
CA TYR A 181 -7.62 -5.19 -18.28
C TYR A 181 -8.29 -5.53 -16.96
N SER A 182 -8.50 -6.83 -16.72
CA SER A 182 -9.07 -7.29 -15.45
C SER A 182 -8.11 -7.03 -14.27
N PRO A 183 -8.63 -6.74 -13.06
CA PRO A 183 -7.78 -6.57 -11.87
C PRO A 183 -6.86 -7.76 -11.60
N ALA A 184 -7.30 -8.99 -11.90
CA ALA A 184 -6.49 -10.19 -11.73
C ALA A 184 -5.30 -10.23 -12.68
N PHE A 185 -5.51 -9.83 -13.95
CA PHE A 185 -4.42 -9.73 -14.92
C PHE A 185 -3.39 -8.69 -14.49
N ILE A 186 -3.85 -7.48 -14.14
CA ILE A 186 -2.97 -6.39 -13.70
C ILE A 186 -2.18 -6.81 -12.46
N THR A 187 -2.84 -7.37 -11.45
CA THR A 187 -2.20 -7.82 -10.20
C THR A 187 -1.11 -8.86 -10.46
N ARG A 188 -1.38 -9.85 -11.32
CA ARG A 188 -0.36 -10.82 -11.69
C ARG A 188 0.85 -10.17 -12.37
N LYS A 189 0.62 -9.18 -13.27
CA LYS A 189 1.69 -8.44 -13.95
C LYS A 189 2.50 -7.59 -12.96
N VAL A 190 1.86 -6.97 -11.97
CA VAL A 190 2.54 -6.23 -10.90
C VAL A 190 3.51 -7.14 -10.15
N PHE A 191 3.10 -8.36 -9.80
CA PHE A 191 3.99 -9.31 -9.13
C PHE A 191 5.12 -9.78 -10.02
N PHE A 192 4.84 -10.10 -11.29
CA PHE A 192 5.87 -10.52 -12.25
C PHE A 192 6.94 -9.45 -12.42
N TYR A 193 6.54 -8.23 -12.78
CA TYR A 193 7.49 -7.15 -12.99
C TYR A 193 8.14 -6.66 -11.70
N GLY A 194 7.44 -6.71 -10.56
CA GLY A 194 8.01 -6.43 -9.25
C GLY A 194 9.18 -7.36 -8.94
N VAL A 195 8.99 -8.68 -9.13
CA VAL A 195 10.07 -9.65 -8.94
C VAL A 195 11.18 -9.47 -9.98
N LEU A 196 10.83 -9.30 -11.26
CA LEU A 196 11.82 -9.16 -12.32
C LEU A 196 12.72 -7.94 -12.11
N THR A 197 12.17 -6.82 -11.71
CA THR A 197 12.89 -5.55 -11.56
C THR A 197 13.69 -5.42 -10.26
N ILE A 198 13.46 -6.30 -9.27
CA ILE A 198 14.30 -6.34 -8.07
C ILE A 198 15.53 -7.25 -8.25
N LEU A 199 15.52 -8.17 -9.23
CA LEU A 199 16.63 -9.10 -9.42
C LEU A 199 18.01 -8.43 -9.54
N PRO A 200 18.18 -7.29 -10.25
CA PRO A 200 19.47 -6.60 -10.30
C PRO A 200 20.03 -6.19 -8.94
N TYR A 201 19.15 -5.96 -7.97
CA TYR A 201 19.55 -5.60 -6.60
C TYR A 201 20.36 -6.74 -5.92
N TYR A 202 20.10 -8.00 -6.28
CA TYR A 202 20.83 -9.16 -5.74
C TYR A 202 22.23 -9.32 -6.27
N ILE A 203 22.66 -8.57 -7.28
CA ILE A 203 24.05 -8.50 -7.71
C ILE A 203 24.92 -7.88 -6.62
N PHE A 204 24.34 -6.99 -5.80
CA PHE A 204 25.03 -6.21 -4.77
C PHE A 204 24.79 -6.72 -3.34
N ILE A 205 23.90 -7.68 -3.13
CA ILE A 205 23.48 -8.15 -1.80
C ILE A 205 23.77 -9.64 -1.65
N PRO A 206 24.17 -10.08 -0.43
CA PRO A 206 24.35 -11.50 -0.14
C PRO A 206 23.07 -12.30 -0.45
N GLY A 207 23.28 -13.53 -0.93
CA GLY A 207 22.23 -14.48 -1.26
C GLY A 207 21.24 -14.77 -0.12
N PHE A 208 20.25 -15.62 -0.41
CA PHE A 208 19.24 -16.00 0.56
C PHE A 208 19.87 -16.73 1.77
N PRO A 209 19.24 -16.63 2.96
CA PRO A 209 19.68 -17.37 4.13
C PRO A 209 19.60 -18.88 3.91
N PRO A 210 20.27 -19.69 4.74
CA PRO A 210 20.20 -21.15 4.66
C PRO A 210 18.76 -21.67 4.70
N LEU A 211 18.50 -22.76 3.98
CA LEU A 211 17.15 -23.36 3.87
C LEU A 211 16.52 -23.70 5.23
N GLU A 212 17.35 -23.99 6.24
CA GLU A 212 16.90 -24.26 7.60
C GLU A 212 16.11 -23.09 8.23
N VAL A 213 16.37 -21.85 7.82
CA VAL A 213 15.60 -20.70 8.30
C VAL A 213 14.13 -20.79 7.88
N PHE A 214 13.87 -21.32 6.70
CA PHE A 214 12.51 -21.43 6.15
C PHE A 214 11.71 -22.56 6.78
N THR A 215 12.34 -23.53 7.44
CA THR A 215 11.65 -24.61 8.17
C THR A 215 11.12 -24.19 9.53
N ARG A 216 11.55 -23.03 10.05
CA ARG A 216 11.01 -22.47 11.29
C ARG A 216 9.53 -22.09 11.13
N PRO A 217 8.63 -22.60 12.00
CA PRO A 217 7.18 -22.35 11.85
C PRO A 217 6.84 -20.87 11.79
N GLN A 218 7.54 -20.03 12.55
CA GLN A 218 7.34 -18.58 12.56
C GLN A 218 7.71 -17.94 11.22
N VAL A 219 8.82 -18.37 10.59
CA VAL A 219 9.25 -17.83 9.29
C VAL A 219 8.29 -18.31 8.21
N PHE A 220 8.00 -19.60 8.17
CA PHE A 220 7.10 -20.19 7.18
C PHE A 220 5.68 -19.58 7.25
N GLY A 221 5.10 -19.50 8.46
CA GLY A 221 3.76 -18.92 8.65
C GLY A 221 3.68 -17.45 8.25
N ASN A 222 4.67 -16.63 8.62
CA ASN A 222 4.70 -15.23 8.22
C ASN A 222 4.92 -15.03 6.72
N LEU A 223 5.74 -15.86 6.07
CA LEU A 223 5.91 -15.83 4.60
C LEU A 223 4.62 -16.21 3.86
N LEU A 224 3.92 -17.25 4.32
CA LEU A 224 2.62 -17.61 3.75
C LEU A 224 1.58 -16.50 3.96
N PHE A 225 1.51 -15.93 5.15
CA PHE A 225 0.63 -14.78 5.43
C PHE A 225 0.93 -13.62 4.49
N LEU A 226 2.21 -13.22 4.37
CA LEU A 226 2.62 -12.11 3.51
C LEU A 226 2.41 -12.41 2.02
N GLY A 227 2.71 -13.62 1.56
CA GLY A 227 2.58 -14.00 0.14
C GLY A 227 1.13 -14.23 -0.28
N CYS A 228 0.39 -15.06 0.46
CA CYS A 228 -0.97 -15.44 0.09
C CYS A 228 -2.01 -14.36 0.43
N LEU A 229 -2.05 -13.94 1.69
CA LEU A 229 -3.10 -13.02 2.15
C LEU A 229 -2.73 -11.57 1.84
N ALA A 230 -1.62 -11.08 2.37
CA ALA A 230 -1.27 -9.66 2.29
C ALA A 230 -0.80 -9.23 0.89
N SER A 231 -0.18 -10.12 0.11
CA SER A 231 0.14 -9.83 -1.29
C SER A 231 -0.99 -10.28 -2.21
N MET A 232 -1.17 -11.58 -2.48
CA MET A 232 -2.10 -12.04 -3.51
C MET A 232 -3.53 -11.50 -3.30
N ILE A 233 -4.15 -11.81 -2.15
CA ILE A 233 -5.55 -11.44 -1.91
C ILE A 233 -5.70 -9.93 -1.77
N CYS A 234 -4.87 -9.28 -0.95
CA CYS A 234 -5.00 -7.84 -0.69
C CYS A 234 -4.70 -6.99 -1.92
N PHE A 235 -3.68 -7.29 -2.73
CA PHE A 235 -3.45 -6.53 -3.99
C PHE A 235 -4.57 -6.75 -5.00
N LEU A 236 -5.09 -7.98 -5.12
CA LEU A 236 -6.21 -8.26 -6.01
C LEU A 236 -7.46 -7.50 -5.59
N THR A 237 -7.82 -7.57 -4.30
CA THR A 237 -8.98 -6.85 -3.77
C THR A 237 -8.80 -5.34 -3.81
N TRP A 238 -7.59 -4.83 -3.56
CA TRP A 238 -7.26 -3.43 -3.68
C TRP A 238 -7.43 -2.90 -5.11
N ASN A 239 -6.86 -3.60 -6.09
CA ASN A 239 -6.98 -3.23 -7.50
C ASN A 239 -8.43 -3.30 -7.97
N TRP A 240 -9.18 -4.28 -7.46
CA TRP A 240 -10.61 -4.36 -7.69
C TRP A 240 -11.37 -3.18 -7.05
N CYS A 241 -11.05 -2.80 -5.82
CA CYS A 241 -11.64 -1.62 -5.17
C CYS A 241 -11.32 -0.33 -5.95
N ILE A 242 -10.08 -0.14 -6.42
CA ILE A 242 -9.72 1.00 -7.28
C ILE A 242 -10.58 1.03 -8.53
N SER A 243 -10.81 -0.12 -9.19
CA SER A 243 -11.63 -0.20 -10.40
C SER A 243 -13.10 0.16 -10.17
N LYS A 244 -13.62 -0.03 -8.96
CA LYS A 244 -15.04 0.20 -8.60
C LYS A 244 -15.29 1.53 -7.90
N LEU A 245 -14.42 1.93 -6.99
CA LEU A 245 -14.53 3.18 -6.21
C LEU A 245 -13.86 4.36 -6.89
N GLY A 246 -12.91 4.08 -7.80
CA GLY A 246 -11.99 5.07 -8.33
C GLY A 246 -10.78 5.31 -7.39
N THR A 247 -9.70 5.83 -7.97
CA THR A 247 -8.39 5.98 -7.31
C THR A 247 -8.47 6.80 -6.02
N VAL A 248 -9.10 7.99 -6.08
CA VAL A 248 -9.11 8.92 -4.94
C VAL A 248 -9.83 8.34 -3.72
N LYS A 249 -11.01 7.71 -3.91
CA LYS A 249 -11.77 7.12 -2.81
C LYS A 249 -11.06 5.90 -2.21
N ALA A 250 -10.50 5.04 -3.07
CA ALA A 250 -9.77 3.88 -2.62
C ALA A 250 -8.52 4.29 -1.83
N THR A 251 -7.70 5.21 -2.37
CA THR A 251 -6.45 5.67 -1.71
C THR A 251 -6.71 6.36 -0.38
N ASN A 252 -7.81 7.08 -0.22
CA ASN A 252 -8.17 7.67 1.08
C ASN A 252 -8.33 6.60 2.19
N CYS A 253 -8.70 5.35 1.87
CA CYS A 253 -8.76 4.27 2.85
C CYS A 253 -7.39 3.97 3.48
N VAL A 254 -6.27 4.31 2.82
CA VAL A 254 -4.91 4.09 3.34
C VAL A 254 -4.66 4.86 4.65
N TYR A 255 -5.34 5.98 4.89
CA TYR A 255 -5.27 6.67 6.17
C TYR A 255 -5.74 5.83 7.37
N PHE A 256 -6.47 4.75 7.12
CA PHE A 256 -6.87 3.80 8.15
C PHE A 256 -5.73 2.88 8.61
N ASN A 257 -4.68 2.73 7.81
CA ASN A 257 -3.55 1.84 8.08
C ASN A 257 -2.90 2.09 9.47
N PRO A 258 -2.52 3.33 9.86
CA PRO A 258 -1.91 3.58 11.17
C PRO A 258 -2.81 3.19 12.35
N ILE A 259 -4.14 3.29 12.20
CA ILE A 259 -5.09 2.88 13.24
C ILE A 259 -4.97 1.37 13.49
N THR A 260 -5.00 0.57 12.43
CA THR A 260 -4.90 -0.89 12.54
C THR A 260 -3.53 -1.34 12.99
N THR A 261 -2.47 -0.69 12.50
CA THR A 261 -1.10 -0.94 12.94
C THR A 261 -0.95 -0.74 14.44
N MET A 262 -1.45 0.39 14.99
CA MET A 262 -1.35 0.71 16.41
C MET A 262 -2.16 -0.26 17.27
N ILE A 263 -3.39 -0.60 16.86
CA ILE A 263 -4.23 -1.58 17.58
C ILE A 263 -3.51 -2.92 17.66
N PHE A 264 -2.92 -3.37 16.55
CA PHE A 264 -2.23 -4.64 16.49
C PHE A 264 -0.89 -4.61 17.26
N ALA A 265 -0.14 -3.51 17.18
CA ALA A 265 1.08 -3.30 17.96
C ALA A 265 0.79 -3.24 19.46
N SER A 266 -0.30 -2.62 19.87
CA SER A 266 -0.75 -2.61 21.27
C SER A 266 -1.03 -4.04 21.77
N TRP A 267 -1.71 -4.84 20.95
CA TRP A 267 -2.06 -6.21 21.33
C TRP A 267 -0.86 -7.16 21.35
N VAL A 268 0.03 -7.07 20.35
CA VAL A 268 1.15 -8.01 20.17
C VAL A 268 2.44 -7.55 20.86
N LEU A 269 2.71 -6.25 20.85
CA LEU A 269 3.95 -5.66 21.36
C LEU A 269 3.76 -4.94 22.71
N GLY A 270 2.52 -4.84 23.22
CA GLY A 270 2.20 -4.14 24.46
C GLY A 270 2.32 -2.62 24.37
N GLU A 271 2.25 -2.03 23.17
CA GLU A 271 2.31 -0.59 23.00
C GLU A 271 1.08 0.11 23.61
N GLN A 272 1.28 1.24 24.28
CA GLN A 272 0.20 1.95 24.95
C GLN A 272 -0.64 2.76 23.96
N ILE A 273 -1.96 2.56 24.03
CA ILE A 273 -2.93 3.41 23.35
C ILE A 273 -3.10 4.69 24.18
N THR A 274 -2.68 5.81 23.61
CA THR A 274 -2.78 7.12 24.27
C THR A 274 -4.04 7.88 23.89
N PRO A 275 -4.45 8.94 24.64
CA PRO A 275 -5.51 9.85 24.22
C PRO A 275 -5.24 10.50 22.84
N TYR A 276 -3.98 10.73 22.47
CA TYR A 276 -3.59 11.24 21.14
C TYR A 276 -3.96 10.28 20.04
N PHE A 277 -3.75 8.97 20.25
CA PHE A 277 -4.19 7.95 19.30
C PHE A 277 -5.71 8.03 19.07
N LEU A 278 -6.50 8.12 20.13
CA LEU A 278 -7.97 8.19 20.02
C LEU A 278 -8.43 9.46 19.28
N ALA A 279 -7.84 10.61 19.60
CA ALA A 279 -8.13 11.87 18.92
C ALA A 279 -7.76 11.82 17.42
N GLY A 280 -6.57 11.31 17.11
CA GLY A 280 -6.12 11.16 15.73
C GLY A 280 -6.97 10.16 14.93
N ALA A 281 -7.36 9.02 15.53
CA ALA A 281 -8.26 8.05 14.92
C ALA A 281 -9.64 8.67 14.60
N ALA A 282 -10.19 9.46 15.51
CA ALA A 282 -11.43 10.20 15.25
C ALA A 282 -11.28 11.18 14.08
N CYS A 283 -10.18 11.94 14.02
CA CYS A 283 -9.88 12.85 12.90
C CYS A 283 -9.77 12.10 11.56
N ILE A 284 -9.11 10.94 11.54
CA ILE A 284 -9.01 10.09 10.35
C ILE A 284 -10.41 9.68 9.87
N LEU A 285 -11.22 9.10 10.74
CA LEU A 285 -12.55 8.59 10.38
C LEU A 285 -13.50 9.70 9.92
N ILE A 286 -13.50 10.85 10.62
CA ILE A 286 -14.29 12.02 10.24
C ILE A 286 -13.80 12.58 8.90
N GLY A 287 -12.48 12.73 8.71
CA GLY A 287 -11.88 13.23 7.49
C GLY A 287 -12.21 12.37 6.28
N MET A 288 -12.12 11.04 6.41
CA MET A 288 -12.48 10.08 5.36
C MET A 288 -13.98 10.16 5.03
N TYR A 289 -14.84 10.25 6.03
CA TYR A 289 -16.29 10.41 5.84
C TYR A 289 -16.63 11.70 5.09
N VAL A 290 -16.01 12.82 5.47
CA VAL A 290 -16.19 14.12 4.81
C VAL A 290 -15.69 14.06 3.37
N ALA A 291 -14.52 13.45 3.11
CA ALA A 291 -13.97 13.30 1.76
C ALA A 291 -14.87 12.46 0.84
N ASP A 292 -15.60 11.46 1.37
CA ASP A 292 -16.49 10.61 0.58
C ASP A 292 -17.89 11.20 0.34
N LYS A 293 -18.38 12.06 1.24
CA LYS A 293 -19.79 12.49 1.28
C LYS A 293 -20.25 13.25 0.04
N LYS A 294 -19.42 14.07 -0.60
CA LYS A 294 -19.82 15.00 -1.67
C LYS A 294 -19.73 14.40 -3.07
N THR A 295 -19.08 13.29 -3.26
CA THR A 295 -19.12 12.53 -4.52
C THR A 295 -20.46 11.80 -4.73
N ARG A 296 -21.35 11.80 -3.72
CA ARG A 296 -22.71 11.22 -3.79
C ARG A 296 -23.77 12.16 -4.37
N GLY A 297 -23.46 13.41 -4.60
CA GLY A 297 -24.40 14.43 -5.07
C GLY A 297 -24.42 14.67 -6.59
N GLU A 298 -23.57 13.98 -7.34
CA GLU A 298 -23.51 14.05 -8.80
C GLU A 298 -23.83 12.66 -9.39
N SER A 299 -25.09 12.26 -9.28
CA SER A 299 -25.73 11.20 -10.08
C SER A 299 -26.92 11.78 -10.83
#